data_f60e2e266984360e15501a3d1117fc7e
#
_entry.id   f60e2e266984360e15501a3d1117fc7e
#
_cell.length_a   1.000
_cell.length_b   1.000
_cell.length_c   1.000
_cell.angle_alpha   90.00
_cell.angle_beta   90.00
_cell.angle_gamma   90.00
#
_symmetry.space_group_name_H-M   'P 1'
#
loop_
_entity.id
_entity.type
_entity.pdbx_description
1 polymer ?
#
loop_
_entity_poly.entity_id
_entity_poly.type
_entity_poly.pdbx_seq_one_letter_code
_entity_poly.pdbx_strand_id
1 'polypeptide(L)'
;MKKIAFIFCLCLSVIHLFAGEREGDFKTNKNVLSLSGSLFAYGSEPALGLEVSYIRYIGKYIGVMTGLAFQNWMDNDYKPNTEVSDGKGQKYTLYDDGKLLRGNWLIGTNFRTPSVSLGREKDYQLFLQCEPALILTLPNEAFSYAHYTEEGGKIKGEFRSVRNKGGDVAFWRVKSALSLGIDQLAFSLGYTISNQDPYSGRRNVCFDGHKISPSRGTYKFLHECSVSLSYSF
;
A
#
# COMPACT_ATOMS: atom_id res chain seq x y z
N MET A 1 18.02 1.69 -9.41
CA MET A 1 18.53 2.90 -8.74
C MET A 1 18.54 4.15 -9.64
N LYS A 2 19.12 4.13 -10.87
CA LYS A 2 19.21 5.32 -11.74
C LYS A 2 17.85 5.94 -12.10
N LYS A 3 16.77 5.16 -12.30
CA LYS A 3 15.43 5.65 -12.63
C LYS A 3 14.72 6.34 -11.45
N ILE A 4 14.97 5.90 -10.21
CA ILE A 4 14.40 6.53 -9.01
C ILE A 4 15.08 7.87 -8.75
N ALA A 5 16.41 7.94 -8.93
CA ALA A 5 17.15 9.20 -8.84
C ALA A 5 16.66 10.21 -9.88
N PHE A 6 16.32 9.77 -11.11
CA PHE A 6 15.80 10.63 -12.16
C PHE A 6 14.43 11.21 -11.81
N ILE A 7 13.50 10.41 -11.26
CA ILE A 7 12.18 10.87 -10.80
C ILE A 7 12.35 11.87 -9.64
N PHE A 8 13.25 11.58 -8.70
CA PHE A 8 13.56 12.47 -7.59
C PHE A 8 14.16 13.81 -8.06
N CYS A 9 15.09 13.78 -9.01
CA CYS A 9 15.64 14.98 -9.63
C CYS A 9 14.59 15.75 -10.44
N LEU A 10 13.67 15.07 -11.12
CA LEU A 10 12.58 15.71 -11.85
C LEU A 10 11.60 16.42 -10.89
N CYS A 11 11.26 15.78 -9.76
CA CYS A 11 10.45 16.41 -8.71
C CYS A 11 11.16 17.63 -8.10
N LEU A 12 12.46 17.55 -7.84
CA LEU A 12 13.25 18.66 -7.33
C LEU A 12 13.39 19.81 -8.34
N SER A 13 13.58 19.51 -9.63
CA SER A 13 13.65 20.53 -10.67
C SER A 13 12.31 21.23 -10.91
N VAL A 14 11.20 20.51 -10.79
CA VAL A 14 9.85 21.11 -10.83
C VAL A 14 9.64 22.04 -9.65
N ILE A 15 10.09 21.67 -8.43
CA ILE A 15 10.05 22.52 -7.24
C ILE A 15 10.88 23.79 -7.46
N HIS A 16 12.04 23.70 -8.09
CA HIS A 16 12.90 24.86 -8.37
C HIS A 16 12.32 25.80 -9.44
N LEU A 17 11.65 25.28 -10.46
CA LEU A 17 11.02 26.05 -11.53
C LEU A 17 9.83 26.89 -11.03
N PHE A 18 9.14 26.44 -9.99
CA PHE A 18 7.99 27.13 -9.39
C PHE A 18 8.32 27.96 -8.15
N ALA A 19 9.58 28.00 -7.72
CA ALA A 19 10.04 28.78 -6.54
C ALA A 19 10.09 30.32 -6.75
N GLY A 20 9.57 30.82 -7.87
CA GLY A 20 9.34 32.26 -8.09
C GLY A 20 8.23 32.76 -7.16
N GLU A 21 8.58 33.67 -6.27
CA GLU A 21 7.71 34.33 -5.31
C GLU A 21 6.41 34.83 -5.96
N ARG A 22 5.28 34.19 -5.60
CA ARG A 22 3.95 34.78 -5.75
C ARG A 22 3.23 34.66 -4.42
N GLU A 23 2.92 35.80 -3.83
CA GLU A 23 2.04 35.96 -2.67
C GLU A 23 0.66 35.37 -3.01
N GLY A 24 0.37 34.21 -2.50
CA GLY A 24 -0.87 33.48 -2.70
C GLY A 24 -0.79 32.10 -2.05
N ASP A 25 0.01 31.99 -1.01
CA ASP A 25 0.15 30.73 -0.28
C ASP A 25 -1.19 30.36 0.35
N PHE A 26 -1.70 29.20 -0.01
CA PHE A 26 -2.70 28.45 0.76
C PHE A 26 -2.36 28.57 2.24
N LYS A 27 -3.26 29.13 3.04
CA LYS A 27 -3.06 29.35 4.47
C LYS A 27 -2.91 27.98 5.11
N THR A 28 -1.70 27.45 5.04
CA THR A 28 -1.39 26.12 5.51
C THR A 28 -1.32 26.12 6.99
N ASN A 29 -2.38 25.66 7.59
CA ASN A 29 -2.27 25.09 8.91
C ASN A 29 -1.21 23.99 8.85
N LYS A 30 -0.44 23.88 9.94
CA LYS A 30 0.70 22.95 9.99
C LYS A 30 0.28 21.48 9.97
N ASN A 31 -0.99 21.20 10.22
CA ASN A 31 -1.51 19.86 10.38
C ASN A 31 -2.55 19.57 9.29
N VAL A 32 -2.46 18.40 8.68
CA VAL A 32 -3.39 17.95 7.65
C VAL A 32 -3.81 16.53 7.97
N LEU A 33 -5.10 16.26 7.97
CA LEU A 33 -5.69 14.93 8.00
C LEU A 33 -6.23 14.63 6.61
N SER A 34 -5.88 13.47 6.06
CA SER A 34 -6.29 13.05 4.72
C SER A 34 -6.97 11.69 4.76
N LEU A 35 -8.07 11.57 4.01
CA LEU A 35 -8.76 10.32 3.74
C LEU A 35 -8.68 10.05 2.24
N SER A 36 -8.21 8.87 1.86
CA SER A 36 -8.06 8.46 0.46
C SER A 36 -8.77 7.15 0.19
N GLY A 37 -9.51 7.09 -0.92
CA GLY A 37 -9.96 5.85 -1.52
C GLY A 37 -9.12 5.52 -2.75
N SER A 38 -8.79 4.26 -2.97
CA SER A 38 -7.89 3.86 -4.05
C SER A 38 -8.32 2.59 -4.77
N LEU A 39 -7.90 2.52 -6.04
CA LEU A 39 -8.05 1.37 -6.90
C LEU A 39 -6.66 0.88 -7.30
N PHE A 40 -6.42 -0.39 -7.10
CA PHE A 40 -5.20 -1.07 -7.49
C PHE A 40 -5.46 -1.99 -8.67
N ALA A 41 -4.47 -2.15 -9.51
CA ALA A 41 -4.42 -3.22 -10.49
C ALA A 41 -3.19 -4.08 -10.23
N TYR A 42 -3.43 -5.36 -9.96
CA TYR A 42 -2.38 -6.35 -9.81
C TYR A 42 -2.66 -7.50 -10.78
N GLY A 43 -2.04 -7.43 -11.96
CA GLY A 43 -2.43 -8.31 -13.05
C GLY A 43 -3.85 -8.01 -13.54
N SER A 44 -4.72 -9.01 -13.55
CA SER A 44 -6.14 -8.89 -13.91
C SER A 44 -7.06 -8.62 -12.71
N GLU A 45 -6.52 -8.53 -11.49
CA GLU A 45 -7.29 -8.49 -10.26
C GLU A 45 -7.39 -7.07 -9.71
N PRO A 46 -8.59 -6.48 -9.67
CA PRO A 46 -8.80 -5.19 -9.03
C PRO A 46 -8.80 -5.36 -7.51
N ALA A 47 -8.27 -4.37 -6.82
CA ALA A 47 -8.37 -4.27 -5.37
C ALA A 47 -8.78 -2.86 -4.96
N LEU A 48 -9.44 -2.77 -3.81
CA LEU A 48 -9.86 -1.52 -3.20
C LEU A 48 -8.96 -1.20 -2.02
N GLY A 49 -8.62 0.07 -1.86
CA GLY A 49 -7.88 0.58 -0.71
C GLY A 49 -8.58 1.74 -0.04
N LEU A 50 -8.37 1.84 1.26
CA LEU A 50 -8.75 2.97 2.09
C LEU A 50 -7.52 3.38 2.90
N GLU A 51 -7.20 4.67 2.90
CA GLU A 51 -6.07 5.22 3.64
C GLU A 51 -6.51 6.43 4.45
N VAL A 52 -6.08 6.46 5.71
CA VAL A 52 -6.15 7.64 6.58
C VAL A 52 -4.72 8.05 6.91
N SER A 53 -4.35 9.28 6.62
CA SER A 53 -3.01 9.79 6.89
C SER A 53 -3.05 11.16 7.57
N TYR A 54 -2.05 11.37 8.42
CA TYR A 54 -1.78 12.63 9.09
C TYR A 54 -0.43 13.17 8.63
N ILE A 55 -0.40 14.44 8.26
CA ILE A 55 0.78 15.15 7.80
C ILE A 55 1.00 16.36 8.70
N ARG A 56 2.19 16.50 9.24
CA ARG A 56 2.63 17.71 9.95
C ARG A 56 3.69 18.43 9.15
N TYR A 57 3.39 19.62 8.68
CA TYR A 57 4.34 20.45 7.96
C TYR A 57 5.34 21.10 8.93
N ILE A 58 6.63 20.90 8.66
CA ILE A 58 7.73 21.52 9.39
C ILE A 58 8.00 22.93 8.82
N GLY A 59 7.75 23.09 7.52
CA GLY A 59 7.84 24.34 6.77
C GLY A 59 6.66 24.50 5.82
N LYS A 60 6.76 25.40 4.85
CA LYS A 60 5.70 25.65 3.87
C LYS A 60 5.44 24.45 2.93
N TYR A 61 6.50 23.68 2.61
CA TYR A 61 6.49 22.73 1.49
C TYR A 61 6.87 21.30 1.91
N ILE A 62 7.35 21.08 3.12
CA ILE A 62 7.85 19.80 3.60
C ILE A 62 7.12 19.40 4.87
N GLY A 63 6.54 18.22 4.89
CA GLY A 63 5.87 17.63 6.03
C GLY A 63 6.35 16.22 6.33
N VAL A 64 6.18 15.79 7.58
CA VAL A 64 6.31 14.39 8.01
C VAL A 64 4.92 13.78 7.99
N MET A 65 4.83 12.56 7.49
CA MET A 65 3.58 11.84 7.30
C MET A 65 3.58 10.51 8.05
N THR A 66 2.45 10.19 8.67
CA THR A 66 2.13 8.84 9.14
C THR A 66 0.69 8.51 8.78
N GLY A 67 0.37 7.23 8.59
CA GLY A 67 -0.98 6.83 8.21
C GLY A 67 -1.22 5.34 8.34
N LEU A 68 -2.47 4.96 8.21
CA LEU A 68 -2.93 3.58 8.13
C LEU A 68 -3.63 3.37 6.80
N ALA A 69 -3.27 2.31 6.11
CA ALA A 69 -3.90 1.90 4.86
C ALA A 69 -4.45 0.48 4.98
N PHE A 70 -5.65 0.29 4.48
CA PHE A 70 -6.32 -1.00 4.41
C PHE A 70 -6.56 -1.33 2.94
N GLN A 71 -6.17 -2.53 2.55
CA GLN A 71 -6.27 -3.00 1.18
C GLN A 71 -7.03 -4.32 1.17
N ASN A 72 -8.03 -4.42 0.31
CA ASN A 72 -8.81 -5.64 0.10
C ASN A 72 -8.59 -6.14 -1.32
N TRP A 73 -7.94 -7.29 -1.44
CA TRP A 73 -7.65 -7.96 -2.70
C TRP A 73 -8.64 -9.09 -2.90
N MET A 74 -9.24 -9.16 -4.08
CA MET A 74 -10.11 -10.26 -4.48
C MET A 74 -9.33 -11.13 -5.46
N ASP A 75 -8.87 -12.28 -5.00
CA ASP A 75 -8.22 -13.27 -5.86
C ASP A 75 -9.29 -14.24 -6.39
N ASN A 76 -9.80 -13.97 -7.60
CA ASN A 76 -10.84 -14.80 -8.24
C ASN A 76 -10.31 -16.14 -8.77
N ASP A 77 -9.01 -16.24 -9.02
CA ASP A 77 -8.36 -17.45 -9.56
C ASP A 77 -7.69 -18.29 -8.46
N TYR A 78 -7.90 -17.92 -7.21
CA TYR A 78 -7.31 -18.60 -6.08
C TYR A 78 -7.82 -20.04 -6.00
N LYS A 79 -6.89 -21.00 -6.01
CA LYS A 79 -7.18 -22.39 -5.69
C LYS A 79 -7.01 -22.55 -4.18
N PRO A 80 -8.10 -22.63 -3.40
CA PRO A 80 -8.03 -22.61 -1.94
C PRO A 80 -7.28 -23.83 -1.36
N ASN A 81 -7.04 -24.85 -2.15
CA ASN A 81 -6.48 -26.11 -1.69
C ASN A 81 -5.18 -26.41 -2.43
N THR A 82 -4.05 -26.13 -1.81
CA THR A 82 -2.75 -26.61 -2.29
C THR A 82 -2.39 -27.88 -1.52
N GLU A 83 -2.40 -29.02 -2.22
CA GLU A 83 -1.95 -30.27 -1.65
C GLU A 83 -0.43 -30.40 -1.78
N VAL A 84 0.22 -30.75 -0.69
CA VAL A 84 1.65 -31.06 -0.64
C VAL A 84 1.83 -32.41 0.02
N SER A 85 2.57 -33.29 -0.62
CA SER A 85 2.97 -34.57 -0.05
C SER A 85 4.44 -34.52 0.37
N ASP A 86 4.77 -35.07 1.53
CA ASP A 86 6.14 -35.21 2.00
C ASP A 86 6.89 -36.41 1.39
N GLY A 87 6.23 -37.15 0.50
CA GLY A 87 6.76 -38.38 -0.08
C GLY A 87 6.82 -39.58 0.88
N LYS A 88 6.39 -39.40 2.12
CA LYS A 88 6.36 -40.43 3.18
C LYS A 88 4.96 -40.83 3.59
N GLY A 89 3.96 -40.51 2.75
CA GLY A 89 2.55 -40.84 3.00
C GLY A 89 1.78 -39.77 3.79
N GLN A 90 2.42 -38.66 4.18
CA GLN A 90 1.72 -37.54 4.80
C GLN A 90 1.31 -36.54 3.75
N LYS A 91 0.07 -36.11 3.81
CA LYS A 91 -0.50 -35.08 2.92
C LYS A 91 -0.94 -33.89 3.72
N TYR A 92 -0.63 -32.73 3.22
CA TYR A 92 -1.02 -31.44 3.78
C TYR A 92 -1.90 -30.71 2.78
N THR A 93 -3.01 -30.18 3.23
CA THR A 93 -3.85 -29.30 2.44
C THR A 93 -3.88 -27.94 3.10
N LEU A 94 -3.37 -26.92 2.42
CA LEU A 94 -3.41 -25.54 2.88
C LEU A 94 -4.76 -24.94 2.50
N TYR A 95 -5.48 -24.40 3.48
CA TYR A 95 -6.74 -23.68 3.30
C TYR A 95 -6.51 -22.20 3.48
N ASP A 96 -6.93 -21.44 2.51
CA ASP A 96 -6.95 -19.99 2.56
C ASP A 96 -8.35 -19.54 2.08
N ASP A 97 -8.92 -18.53 2.70
CA ASP A 97 -10.25 -18.02 2.38
C ASP A 97 -10.30 -17.20 1.08
N GLY A 98 -9.18 -17.06 0.38
CA GLY A 98 -9.04 -16.28 -0.85
C GLY A 98 -9.12 -14.77 -0.64
N LYS A 99 -9.43 -14.32 0.57
CA LYS A 99 -9.53 -12.89 0.88
C LYS A 99 -8.21 -12.39 1.46
N LEU A 100 -7.67 -11.35 0.84
CA LEU A 100 -6.49 -10.66 1.33
C LEU A 100 -6.90 -9.29 1.85
N LEU A 101 -7.22 -9.22 3.12
CA LEU A 101 -7.32 -7.94 3.83
C LEU A 101 -5.98 -7.63 4.47
N ARG A 102 -5.33 -6.55 4.05
CA ARG A 102 -4.07 -6.09 4.60
C ARG A 102 -4.21 -4.75 5.28
N GLY A 103 -3.73 -4.69 6.51
CA GLY A 103 -3.45 -3.45 7.20
C GLY A 103 -1.98 -3.08 7.04
N ASN A 104 -1.71 -1.82 6.72
CA ASN A 104 -0.37 -1.28 6.54
C ASN A 104 -0.21 0.00 7.37
N TRP A 105 0.93 0.13 8.01
CA TRP A 105 1.33 1.40 8.59
C TRP A 105 2.24 2.14 7.62
N LEU A 106 1.99 3.43 7.43
CA LEU A 106 2.72 4.29 6.52
C LEU A 106 3.54 5.29 7.31
N ILE A 107 4.82 5.44 6.96
CA ILE A 107 5.71 6.43 7.56
C ILE A 107 6.49 7.07 6.42
N GLY A 108 6.43 8.39 6.30
CA GLY A 108 7.09 9.06 5.20
C GLY A 108 7.15 10.56 5.32
N THR A 109 7.32 11.19 4.18
CA THR A 109 7.34 12.64 4.02
C THR A 109 6.34 13.06 2.96
N ASN A 110 5.84 14.28 3.08
CA ASN A 110 5.05 14.92 2.04
C ASN A 110 5.79 16.16 1.56
N PHE A 111 5.97 16.26 0.25
CA PHE A 111 6.48 17.42 -0.44
C PHE A 111 5.35 18.03 -1.25
N ARG A 112 5.17 19.34 -1.19
CA ARG A 112 4.23 20.04 -2.04
C ARG A 112 4.89 21.20 -2.76
N THR A 113 4.39 21.52 -3.94
CA THR A 113 4.82 22.74 -4.65
C THR A 113 4.15 23.98 -4.08
N PRO A 114 4.65 25.17 -4.37
CA PRO A 114 3.87 26.40 -4.26
C PRO A 114 2.54 26.26 -5.00
N SER A 115 1.49 26.88 -4.47
CA SER A 115 0.16 26.83 -5.08
C SER A 115 0.01 27.89 -6.17
N VAL A 116 -0.77 27.54 -7.20
CA VAL A 116 -1.22 28.49 -8.23
C VAL A 116 -2.68 28.80 -7.96
N SER A 117 -2.97 30.08 -7.71
CA SER A 117 -4.35 30.54 -7.46
C SER A 117 -5.13 30.53 -8.78
N LEU A 118 -6.33 29.97 -8.74
CA LEU A 118 -7.26 29.90 -9.86
C LEU A 118 -8.52 30.73 -9.55
N GLY A 119 -9.16 31.24 -10.59
CA GLY A 119 -10.38 32.05 -10.46
C GLY A 119 -10.11 33.55 -10.24
N ARG A 120 -11.19 34.36 -10.36
CA ARG A 120 -11.11 35.83 -10.21
C ARG A 120 -10.90 36.24 -8.75
N GLU A 121 -11.46 35.51 -7.81
CA GLU A 121 -11.38 35.76 -6.35
C GLU A 121 -10.22 35.02 -5.69
N LYS A 122 -9.45 34.21 -6.45
CA LYS A 122 -8.32 33.42 -5.97
C LYS A 122 -8.67 32.38 -4.90
N ASP A 123 -9.92 31.92 -4.87
CA ASP A 123 -10.44 31.00 -3.85
C ASP A 123 -9.95 29.58 -4.03
N TYR A 124 -9.53 29.23 -5.26
CA TYR A 124 -9.03 27.90 -5.58
C TYR A 124 -7.51 27.91 -5.71
N GLN A 125 -6.88 26.90 -5.17
CA GLN A 125 -5.43 26.77 -5.22
C GLN A 125 -5.02 25.40 -5.75
N LEU A 126 -4.30 25.39 -6.85
CA LEU A 126 -3.79 24.17 -7.47
C LEU A 126 -2.34 23.96 -7.07
N PHE A 127 -1.99 22.76 -6.62
CA PHE A 127 -0.63 22.38 -6.26
C PHE A 127 -0.39 20.89 -6.47
N LEU A 128 0.89 20.52 -6.62
CA LEU A 128 1.34 19.14 -6.71
C LEU A 128 1.87 18.66 -5.36
N GLN A 129 1.66 17.38 -5.08
CA GLN A 129 2.21 16.70 -3.90
C GLN A 129 3.01 15.47 -4.33
N CYS A 130 4.06 15.15 -3.56
CA CYS A 130 4.83 13.93 -3.69
C CYS A 130 5.06 13.35 -2.29
N GLU A 131 4.67 12.10 -2.10
CA GLU A 131 4.67 11.42 -0.80
C GLU A 131 5.49 10.12 -0.88
N PRO A 132 6.83 10.19 -0.76
CA PRO A 132 7.61 8.99 -0.53
C PRO A 132 7.38 8.46 0.89
N ALA A 133 7.11 7.17 1.01
CA ALA A 133 6.84 6.53 2.29
C ALA A 133 7.32 5.08 2.32
N LEU A 134 7.58 4.58 3.53
CA LEU A 134 7.69 3.18 3.86
C LEU A 134 6.31 2.63 4.20
N ILE A 135 6.03 1.44 3.73
CA ILE A 135 4.86 0.65 4.06
C ILE A 135 5.32 -0.46 5.00
N LEU A 136 4.77 -0.51 6.20
CA LEU A 136 5.00 -1.59 7.15
C LEU A 136 3.71 -2.40 7.26
N THR A 137 3.72 -3.61 6.69
CA THR A 137 2.54 -4.49 6.73
C THR A 137 2.33 -5.03 8.13
N LEU A 138 1.11 -4.85 8.65
CA LEU A 138 0.72 -5.38 9.94
C LEU A 138 0.55 -6.90 9.87
N PRO A 139 1.06 -7.66 10.85
CA PRO A 139 1.00 -9.11 10.84
C PRO A 139 -0.41 -9.58 11.20
N ASN A 140 -1.20 -9.96 10.20
CA ASN A 140 -2.56 -10.49 10.41
C ASN A 140 -2.85 -11.79 9.63
N GLU A 141 -1.86 -12.37 8.96
CA GLU A 141 -2.08 -13.55 8.15
C GLU A 141 -1.94 -14.83 8.98
N ALA A 142 -3.04 -15.52 9.13
CA ALA A 142 -3.09 -16.88 9.64
C ALA A 142 -3.59 -17.81 8.55
N PHE A 143 -2.93 -18.95 8.40
CA PHE A 143 -3.35 -20.01 7.49
C PHE A 143 -3.91 -21.16 8.30
N SER A 144 -4.95 -21.79 7.79
CA SER A 144 -5.40 -23.08 8.29
C SER A 144 -4.88 -24.16 7.36
N TYR A 145 -4.37 -25.25 7.93
CA TYR A 145 -4.00 -26.41 7.14
C TYR A 145 -4.57 -27.68 7.77
N ALA A 146 -4.88 -28.64 6.91
CA ALA A 146 -5.22 -29.97 7.34
C ALA A 146 -4.01 -30.87 7.10
N HIS A 147 -3.65 -31.64 8.13
CA HIS A 147 -2.65 -32.67 8.08
C HIS A 147 -3.36 -34.03 8.03
N TYR A 148 -3.08 -34.82 7.02
CA TYR A 148 -3.65 -36.13 6.85
C TYR A 148 -2.56 -37.18 6.99
N THR A 149 -2.80 -38.14 7.89
CA THR A 149 -1.94 -39.30 8.06
C THR A 149 -2.71 -40.53 7.65
N GLU A 150 -2.14 -41.35 6.78
CA GLU A 150 -2.70 -42.64 6.41
C GLU A 150 -2.11 -43.72 7.32
N GLU A 151 -2.91 -44.19 8.27
CA GLU A 151 -2.56 -45.32 9.15
C GLU A 151 -3.57 -46.46 8.95
N GLY A 152 -3.08 -47.61 8.48
CA GLY A 152 -3.90 -48.82 8.31
C GLY A 152 -5.11 -48.65 7.39
N GLY A 153 -4.98 -47.85 6.31
CA GLY A 153 -6.07 -47.60 5.36
C GLY A 153 -7.12 -46.61 5.84
N LYS A 154 -6.89 -45.94 6.97
CA LYS A 154 -7.75 -44.87 7.50
C LYS A 154 -7.04 -43.54 7.42
N ILE A 155 -7.71 -42.56 6.83
CA ILE A 155 -7.23 -41.19 6.76
C ILE A 155 -7.66 -40.48 8.05
N LYS A 156 -6.68 -40.06 8.86
CA LYS A 156 -6.92 -39.17 10.00
C LYS A 156 -6.52 -37.75 9.57
N GLY A 157 -7.44 -36.80 9.69
CA GLY A 157 -7.21 -35.39 9.41
C GLY A 157 -7.23 -34.55 10.69
N GLU A 158 -6.23 -33.71 10.88
CA GLU A 158 -6.18 -32.75 11.97
C GLU A 158 -6.06 -31.34 11.40
N PHE A 159 -6.95 -30.43 11.81
CA PHE A 159 -6.89 -29.02 11.43
C PHE A 159 -5.99 -28.24 12.39
N ARG A 160 -5.04 -27.52 11.85
CA ARG A 160 -4.17 -26.62 12.62
C ARG A 160 -4.12 -25.27 11.95
N SER A 161 -3.89 -24.22 12.72
CA SER A 161 -3.61 -22.89 12.20
C SER A 161 -2.15 -22.52 12.42
N VAL A 162 -1.56 -21.86 11.43
CA VAL A 162 -0.20 -21.37 11.49
C VAL A 162 -0.16 -19.91 11.06
N ARG A 163 0.60 -19.09 11.79
CA ARG A 163 0.89 -17.72 11.36
C ARG A 163 2.18 -17.71 10.56
N ASN A 164 2.12 -17.18 9.33
CA ASN A 164 3.33 -17.00 8.56
C ASN A 164 4.23 -15.91 9.15
N LYS A 165 5.51 -16.26 9.39
CA LYS A 165 6.54 -15.34 9.86
C LYS A 165 7.60 -15.02 8.78
N GLY A 166 7.48 -15.60 7.59
CA GLY A 166 8.52 -15.56 6.56
C GLY A 166 8.27 -14.58 5.42
N GLY A 167 7.22 -13.78 5.47
CA GLY A 167 6.90 -12.78 4.44
C GLY A 167 7.65 -11.46 4.65
N ASP A 168 7.92 -10.74 3.56
CA ASP A 168 8.41 -9.37 3.64
C ASP A 168 7.34 -8.48 4.27
N VAL A 169 7.76 -7.63 5.20
CA VAL A 169 6.89 -6.74 5.98
C VAL A 169 7.13 -5.27 5.67
N ALA A 170 8.22 -4.94 5.01
CA ALA A 170 8.63 -3.58 4.71
C ALA A 170 8.74 -3.34 3.20
N PHE A 171 8.05 -2.32 2.72
CA PHE A 171 8.02 -1.93 1.31
C PHE A 171 8.17 -0.42 1.21
N TRP A 172 8.43 0.08 0.00
CA TRP A 172 8.41 1.50 -0.27
C TRP A 172 7.27 1.86 -1.23
N ARG A 173 6.82 3.11 -1.16
CA ARG A 173 5.90 3.71 -2.13
C ARG A 173 6.28 5.15 -2.43
N VAL A 174 5.87 5.63 -3.59
CA VAL A 174 5.87 7.05 -3.95
C VAL A 174 4.50 7.36 -4.52
N LYS A 175 3.75 8.25 -3.85
CA LYS A 175 2.47 8.78 -4.32
C LYS A 175 2.70 10.19 -4.85
N SER A 176 2.23 10.46 -6.07
CA SER A 176 2.18 11.80 -6.67
C SER A 176 0.73 12.20 -6.82
N ALA A 177 0.37 13.41 -6.43
CA ALA A 177 -1.01 13.88 -6.49
C ALA A 177 -1.11 15.31 -6.99
N LEU A 178 -2.16 15.56 -7.79
CA LEU A 178 -2.61 16.90 -8.16
C LEU A 178 -3.74 17.28 -7.21
N SER A 179 -3.62 18.42 -6.53
CA SER A 179 -4.52 18.82 -5.45
C SER A 179 -5.15 20.19 -5.76
N LEU A 180 -6.45 20.27 -5.54
CA LEU A 180 -7.23 21.50 -5.60
C LEU A 180 -7.67 21.87 -4.18
N GLY A 181 -7.13 22.93 -3.64
CA GLY A 181 -7.44 23.48 -2.32
C GLY A 181 -8.54 24.53 -2.39
N ILE A 182 -9.44 24.50 -1.40
CA ILE A 182 -10.50 25.48 -1.16
C ILE A 182 -10.54 25.69 0.35
N ASP A 183 -10.12 26.86 0.83
CA ASP A 183 -9.98 27.18 2.26
C ASP A 183 -9.12 26.13 3.00
N GLN A 184 -9.73 25.37 3.88
CA GLN A 184 -9.08 24.32 4.68
C GLN A 184 -9.21 22.92 4.05
N LEU A 185 -9.98 22.78 2.98
CA LEU A 185 -10.19 21.52 2.28
C LEU A 185 -9.33 21.42 1.04
N ALA A 186 -8.87 20.21 0.74
CA ALA A 186 -8.23 19.92 -0.54
C ALA A 186 -8.71 18.57 -1.10
N PHE A 187 -9.05 18.58 -2.40
CA PHE A 187 -9.35 17.39 -3.18
C PHE A 187 -8.13 17.02 -4.01
N SER A 188 -7.79 15.73 -4.04
CA SER A 188 -6.59 15.31 -4.76
C SER A 188 -6.86 14.08 -5.62
N LEU A 189 -6.25 14.07 -6.81
CA LEU A 189 -6.13 12.89 -7.67
C LEU A 189 -4.69 12.41 -7.59
N GLY A 190 -4.50 11.17 -7.15
CA GLY A 190 -3.19 10.61 -6.89
C GLY A 190 -2.89 9.37 -7.71
N TYR A 191 -1.60 9.17 -7.96
CA TYR A 191 -1.04 7.97 -8.56
C TYR A 191 0.14 7.50 -7.71
N THR A 192 0.11 6.21 -7.34
CA THR A 192 1.12 5.59 -6.49
C THR A 192 1.83 4.47 -7.23
N ILE A 193 3.15 4.42 -7.06
CA ILE A 193 3.98 3.27 -7.43
C ILE A 193 4.59 2.72 -6.15
N SER A 194 4.51 1.41 -5.95
CA SER A 194 5.14 0.73 -4.80
C SER A 194 5.76 -0.60 -5.21
N ASN A 195 6.69 -1.10 -4.40
CA ASN A 195 7.19 -2.47 -4.52
C ASN A 195 6.46 -3.43 -3.57
N GLN A 196 5.30 -3.04 -3.06
CA GLN A 196 4.50 -3.88 -2.19
C GLN A 196 4.08 -5.16 -2.93
N ASP A 197 4.37 -6.31 -2.33
CA ASP A 197 3.88 -7.60 -2.80
C ASP A 197 2.68 -8.00 -1.93
N PRO A 198 1.44 -7.97 -2.48
CA PRO A 198 0.26 -8.34 -1.73
C PRO A 198 0.27 -9.80 -1.27
N TYR A 199 1.07 -10.65 -1.92
CA TYR A 199 1.20 -12.07 -1.57
C TYR A 199 2.43 -12.39 -0.72
N SER A 200 3.17 -11.37 -0.23
CA SER A 200 4.39 -11.61 0.55
C SER A 200 4.15 -12.51 1.77
N GLY A 201 3.04 -12.32 2.48
CA GLY A 201 2.68 -13.14 3.63
C GLY A 201 2.29 -14.58 3.31
N ARG A 202 1.97 -14.88 2.05
CA ARG A 202 1.64 -16.23 1.55
C ARG A 202 2.85 -16.98 0.99
N ARG A 203 4.01 -16.34 0.93
CA ARG A 203 5.24 -16.97 0.47
C ARG A 203 5.98 -17.62 1.62
N ASN A 204 6.63 -18.75 1.31
CA ASN A 204 7.49 -19.43 2.28
C ASN A 204 6.79 -19.80 3.60
N VAL A 205 5.51 -20.15 3.55
CA VAL A 205 4.78 -20.66 4.73
C VAL A 205 5.45 -21.95 5.18
N CYS A 206 5.85 -22.02 6.46
CA CYS A 206 6.46 -23.22 7.04
C CYS A 206 5.53 -23.82 8.08
N PHE A 207 5.21 -25.11 7.92
CA PHE A 207 4.53 -25.92 8.92
C PHE A 207 5.10 -27.33 8.94
N ASP A 208 5.24 -27.90 10.11
CA ASP A 208 5.81 -29.23 10.35
C ASP A 208 7.11 -29.50 9.59
N GLY A 209 7.99 -28.49 9.48
CA GLY A 209 9.26 -28.58 8.73
C GLY A 209 9.15 -28.49 7.20
N HIS A 210 7.94 -28.38 6.66
CA HIS A 210 7.71 -28.24 5.22
C HIS A 210 7.50 -26.79 4.83
N LYS A 211 8.21 -26.36 3.78
CA LYS A 211 8.11 -25.02 3.22
C LYS A 211 7.20 -25.05 1.99
N ILE A 212 6.10 -24.32 2.05
CA ILE A 212 5.15 -24.20 0.94
C ILE A 212 5.05 -22.74 0.52
N SER A 213 5.02 -22.52 -0.78
CA SER A 213 4.81 -21.21 -1.37
C SER A 213 3.58 -21.27 -2.30
N PRO A 214 2.37 -21.13 -1.75
CA PRO A 214 1.14 -21.23 -2.55
C PRO A 214 0.94 -20.01 -3.46
N SER A 215 1.86 -19.05 -3.45
CA SER A 215 1.70 -17.81 -4.16
C SER A 215 1.99 -17.91 -5.64
N ARG A 216 1.28 -17.10 -6.40
CA ARG A 216 1.51 -16.80 -7.80
C ARG A 216 2.74 -15.94 -8.04
N GLY A 217 2.97 -15.61 -9.31
CA GLY A 217 4.10 -14.81 -9.76
C GLY A 217 4.32 -13.52 -8.97
N THR A 218 5.56 -13.06 -8.94
CA THR A 218 5.94 -11.78 -8.34
C THR A 218 5.80 -10.68 -9.37
N TYR A 219 5.03 -9.64 -9.05
CA TYR A 219 5.07 -8.39 -9.80
C TYR A 219 6.11 -7.46 -9.18
N LYS A 220 6.82 -6.77 -10.04
CA LYS A 220 7.92 -5.91 -9.61
C LYS A 220 7.42 -4.60 -9.00
N PHE A 221 6.28 -4.11 -9.47
CA PHE A 221 5.67 -2.87 -9.03
C PHE A 221 4.15 -2.99 -8.99
N LEU A 222 3.57 -2.39 -7.99
CA LEU A 222 2.15 -2.18 -7.83
C LEU A 222 1.81 -0.74 -8.20
N HIS A 223 0.75 -0.58 -8.98
CA HIS A 223 0.24 0.71 -9.44
C HIS A 223 -1.14 0.97 -8.84
N GLU A 224 -1.34 2.20 -8.37
CA GLU A 224 -2.56 2.59 -7.67
C GLU A 224 -3.01 3.98 -8.14
N CYS A 225 -4.30 4.13 -8.41
CA CYS A 225 -4.95 5.41 -8.60
C CYS A 225 -5.82 5.73 -7.38
N SER A 226 -5.77 6.96 -6.88
CA SER A 226 -6.47 7.36 -5.66
C SER A 226 -7.17 8.70 -5.80
N VAL A 227 -8.27 8.84 -5.04
CA VAL A 227 -8.93 10.11 -4.78
C VAL A 227 -8.84 10.39 -3.30
N SER A 228 -8.47 11.60 -2.93
CA SER A 228 -8.29 11.98 -1.53
C SER A 228 -9.04 13.26 -1.18
N LEU A 229 -9.52 13.31 0.05
CA LEU A 229 -10.03 14.52 0.70
C LEU A 229 -9.13 14.82 1.90
N SER A 230 -8.62 16.05 1.97
CA SER A 230 -7.74 16.48 3.05
C SER A 230 -8.33 17.70 3.76
N TYR A 231 -8.14 17.78 5.06
CA TYR A 231 -8.52 18.90 5.91
C TYR A 231 -7.31 19.45 6.66
N SER A 232 -7.09 20.76 6.56
CA SER A 232 -5.97 21.47 7.19
C SER A 232 -6.44 22.24 8.44
N PHE A 233 -5.72 22.09 9.59
CA PHE A 233 -6.06 22.72 10.87
C PHE A 233 -4.86 23.13 11.69
#